data_0056315e76b70262d9c07d43f074b85e
#
_entry.id   0056315e76b70262d9c07d43f074b85e
#
_cell.length_a   1.000
_cell.length_b   1.000
_cell.length_c   1.000
_cell.angle_alpha   90.00
_cell.angle_beta   90.00
_cell.angle_gamma   90.00
#
_symmetry.space_group_name_H-M   'P 1'
#
loop_
_entity.id
_entity.type
_entity.pdbx_description
1 polymer ?
#
loop_
_entity_poly.entity_id
_entity_poly.type
_entity_poly.pdbx_seq_one_letter_code
_entity_poly.pdbx_strand_id
1 'polypeptide(L)'
;GSKKGQGYHGIKDNTLYIHGLRQEADPDLRLVPADLDGTRYLINTNGAIQKAGSSSKSNAKPELGAGYKDFKDENDTIWTVNTSGIIQ
;
A
#
# COMPACT_ATOMS: atom_id res chain seq x y z
N GLY A 1 -10.44 23.70 0.29
CA GLY A 1 -10.22 23.73 0.48
C GLY A 1 -9.54 24.11 0.29
N SER A 2 -9.42 24.46 0.16
CA SER A 2 -8.72 24.56 0.06
C SER A 2 -8.13 24.42 0.70
N LYS A 3 -8.19 24.61 1.03
CA LYS A 3 -7.63 23.99 1.56
C LYS A 3 -7.56 22.76 1.06
N LYS A 4 -7.24 22.56 -0.04
CA LYS A 4 -7.20 21.39 -0.61
C LYS A 4 -6.22 20.55 -0.04
N GLY A 5 -5.12 20.90 0.22
CA GLY A 5 -4.09 20.08 0.78
C GLY A 5 -4.44 19.50 2.10
N GLN A 6 -5.49 19.99 2.73
CA GLN A 6 -5.83 19.48 3.98
C GLN A 6 -7.08 18.74 3.90
N GLY A 7 -7.52 18.50 2.68
CA GLY A 7 -8.85 18.04 2.49
C GLY A 7 -9.11 16.65 2.97
N TYR A 8 -8.26 15.70 2.69
CA TYR A 8 -8.60 14.33 2.97
C TYR A 8 -7.52 13.61 3.77
N HIS A 9 -7.95 12.80 4.70
CA HIS A 9 -7.05 12.00 5.51
C HIS A 9 -7.65 10.61 5.58
N GLY A 10 -7.08 9.65 4.87
CA GLY A 10 -7.61 8.31 4.82
C GLY A 10 -7.44 7.69 3.45
N ILE A 11 -8.30 6.73 3.13
CA ILE A 11 -8.23 5.99 1.88
C ILE A 11 -9.40 6.38 1.01
N LYS A 12 -9.10 6.79 -0.22
CA LYS A 12 -10.12 7.15 -1.19
C LYS A 12 -9.73 6.57 -2.54
N ASP A 13 -10.64 5.82 -3.15
CA ASP A 13 -10.39 5.18 -4.45
C ASP A 13 -9.12 4.33 -4.39
N ASN A 14 -8.96 3.59 -3.31
CA ASN A 14 -7.82 2.72 -3.08
C ASN A 14 -6.49 3.47 -3.00
N THR A 15 -6.52 4.76 -2.74
CA THR A 15 -5.33 5.60 -2.64
C THR A 15 -5.25 6.19 -1.24
N LEU A 16 -4.04 6.19 -0.68
CA LEU A 16 -3.83 6.64 0.68
C LEU A 16 -3.44 8.12 0.72
N TYR A 17 -4.15 8.88 1.55
CA TYR A 17 -3.87 10.30 1.77
C TYR A 17 -3.62 10.55 3.24
N ILE A 18 -2.62 11.36 3.54
CA ILE A 18 -2.35 11.77 4.92
C ILE A 18 -2.35 13.29 4.94
N HIS A 19 -3.28 13.86 5.69
CA HIS A 19 -3.45 15.32 5.78
C HIS A 19 -3.55 15.96 4.40
N GLY A 20 -4.29 15.32 3.52
CA GLY A 20 -4.55 15.85 2.19
C GLY A 20 -3.47 15.54 1.17
N LEU A 21 -2.39 14.89 1.57
CA LEU A 21 -1.30 14.58 0.66
C LEU A 21 -1.35 13.12 0.23
N ARG A 22 -1.37 12.89 -1.07
CA ARG A 22 -1.31 11.53 -1.59
C ARG A 22 0.06 10.93 -1.26
N GLN A 23 0.05 9.76 -0.67
CA GLN A 23 1.28 9.08 -0.32
C GLN A 23 1.79 8.33 -1.54
N GLU A 24 3.10 8.23 -1.69
CA GLU A 24 3.70 7.57 -2.84
C GLU A 24 4.93 6.81 -2.37
N ALA A 25 5.10 5.61 -2.89
CA ALA A 25 6.29 4.86 -2.59
C ALA A 25 7.48 5.46 -3.33
N ASP A 26 8.65 5.28 -2.75
CA ASP A 26 9.90 5.67 -3.39
C ASP A 26 10.00 4.91 -4.71
N PRO A 27 10.22 5.57 -5.84
CA PRO A 27 10.34 4.88 -7.13
C PRO A 27 11.41 3.81 -7.16
N ASP A 28 12.47 3.98 -6.36
CA ASP A 28 13.53 2.98 -6.33
C ASP A 28 13.11 1.72 -5.58
N LEU A 29 12.12 1.81 -4.72
CA LEU A 29 11.63 0.66 -3.96
C LEU A 29 10.35 0.09 -4.52
N ARG A 30 9.54 0.90 -5.19
CA ARG A 30 8.25 0.57 -5.75
C ARG A 30 7.15 0.31 -4.72
N LEU A 31 7.50 -0.19 -3.55
CA LEU A 31 6.54 -0.51 -2.48
C LEU A 31 7.11 -0.03 -1.16
N VAL A 32 6.30 0.62 -0.35
CA VAL A 32 6.72 1.02 1.00
C VAL A 32 5.53 0.90 1.94
N PRO A 33 5.79 0.72 3.22
CA PRO A 33 4.71 0.79 4.20
C PRO A 33 4.36 2.24 4.47
N ALA A 34 3.10 2.52 4.70
CA ALA A 34 2.64 3.85 5.05
C ALA A 34 1.70 3.74 6.24
N ASP A 35 1.94 4.55 7.24
CA ASP A 35 1.19 4.51 8.49
C ASP A 35 0.05 5.52 8.44
N LEU A 36 -1.18 5.03 8.58
CA LEU A 36 -2.35 5.88 8.68
C LEU A 36 -2.95 5.65 10.06
N ASP A 37 -2.69 6.59 10.97
CA ASP A 37 -3.24 6.54 12.32
C ASP A 37 -2.97 5.24 13.04
N GLY A 38 -1.76 4.73 12.88
CA GLY A 38 -1.35 3.51 13.58
C GLY A 38 -1.56 2.24 12.79
N THR A 39 -2.16 2.33 11.62
CA THR A 39 -2.36 1.17 10.75
C THR A 39 -1.44 1.27 9.55
N ARG A 40 -0.64 0.24 9.32
CA ARG A 40 0.34 0.26 8.22
C ARG A 40 -0.21 -0.42 6.99
N TYR A 41 -0.25 0.34 5.90
CA TYR A 41 -0.69 -0.17 4.61
C TYR A 41 0.51 -0.26 3.68
N LEU A 42 0.47 -1.18 2.74
CA LEU A 42 1.51 -1.26 1.72
C LEU A 42 1.01 -0.50 0.49
N ILE A 43 1.81 0.46 0.01
CA ILE A 43 1.42 1.28 -1.12
C ILE A 43 2.47 1.23 -2.22
N ASN A 44 2.04 1.55 -3.45
CA ASN A 44 2.96 1.62 -4.58
C ASN A 44 3.29 3.09 -4.89
N THR A 45 3.94 3.33 -6.03
CA THR A 45 4.39 4.68 -6.37
C THR A 45 3.27 5.64 -6.64
N ASN A 46 2.05 5.16 -6.85
CA ASN A 46 0.88 6.01 -7.03
C ASN A 46 0.07 6.17 -5.75
N GLY A 47 0.54 5.57 -4.67
CA GLY A 47 -0.21 5.62 -3.42
C GLY A 47 -1.32 4.58 -3.34
N ALA A 48 -1.40 3.70 -4.32
CA ALA A 48 -2.45 2.69 -4.32
C ALA A 48 -2.15 1.60 -3.29
N ILE A 49 -3.17 1.23 -2.53
CA ILE A 49 -3.05 0.21 -1.50
C ILE A 49 -2.90 -1.16 -2.18
N GLN A 50 -1.89 -1.90 -1.78
CA GLN A 50 -1.65 -3.24 -2.31
C GLN A 50 -2.36 -4.24 -1.41
N LYS A 51 -3.31 -4.97 -1.96
CA LYS A 51 -4.19 -5.85 -1.18
C LYS A 51 -4.02 -7.30 -1.60
N ALA A 52 -4.19 -8.20 -0.64
CA ALA A 52 -4.23 -9.62 -0.94
C ALA A 52 -5.50 -9.94 -1.71
N GLY A 53 -5.47 -11.01 -2.48
CA GLY A 53 -6.67 -11.51 -3.13
C GLY A 53 -7.61 -12.13 -2.09
N SER A 54 -8.82 -12.47 -2.53
CA SER A 54 -9.82 -12.97 -1.61
C SER A 54 -9.40 -14.25 -0.91
N SER A 55 -8.53 -15.05 -1.52
CA SER A 55 -8.07 -16.28 -0.91
C SER A 55 -6.92 -16.07 0.06
N SER A 56 -6.29 -14.92 0.03
CA SER A 56 -5.14 -14.60 0.89
C SER A 56 -4.05 -15.65 0.83
N LYS A 57 -3.81 -16.21 -0.33
CA LYS A 57 -2.77 -17.21 -0.49
C LYS A 57 -1.39 -16.59 -0.53
N SER A 58 -0.40 -17.35 -0.05
CA SER A 58 0.99 -16.99 -0.30
C SER A 58 1.32 -17.37 -1.73
N ASN A 59 2.06 -16.52 -2.43
CA ASN A 59 2.44 -16.83 -3.80
C ASN A 59 3.87 -17.33 -3.83
N ALA A 60 4.17 -18.18 -4.82
CA ALA A 60 5.51 -18.72 -4.99
C ALA A 60 6.45 -17.65 -5.54
N LYS A 61 5.91 -16.61 -6.16
CA LYS A 61 6.71 -15.53 -6.73
C LYS A 61 6.19 -14.21 -6.19
N PRO A 62 6.65 -13.82 -5.02
CA PRO A 62 6.14 -12.61 -4.36
C PRO A 62 6.22 -11.35 -5.22
N GLU A 63 7.17 -11.30 -6.14
CA GLU A 63 7.31 -10.12 -6.99
C GLU A 63 6.10 -9.88 -7.87
N LEU A 64 5.26 -10.88 -8.07
CA LEU A 64 4.07 -10.70 -8.89
C LEU A 64 2.96 -9.97 -8.14
N GLY A 65 2.82 -10.30 -6.88
CA GLY A 65 1.87 -9.61 -6.00
C GLY A 65 0.39 -9.76 -6.29
N ALA A 66 0.01 -9.74 -7.54
CA ALA A 66 -1.39 -9.62 -7.90
C ALA A 66 -2.23 -10.80 -7.41
N GLY A 67 -3.22 -10.50 -6.59
CA GLY A 67 -4.13 -11.51 -6.09
C GLY A 67 -3.60 -12.34 -4.95
N TYR A 68 -2.36 -12.10 -4.53
CA TYR A 68 -1.76 -12.86 -3.44
C TYR A 68 -1.45 -11.92 -2.29
N LYS A 69 -1.08 -12.47 -1.16
CA LYS A 69 -0.83 -11.65 0.03
C LYS A 69 0.62 -11.19 0.15
N ASP A 70 1.53 -11.77 -0.61
CA ASP A 70 2.95 -11.44 -0.51
C ASP A 70 3.38 -10.56 -1.67
N PHE A 71 4.07 -9.47 -1.36
CA PHE A 71 4.58 -8.53 -2.36
C PHE A 71 6.06 -8.32 -2.09
N LYS A 72 6.86 -8.27 -3.14
CA LYS A 72 8.30 -8.10 -3.01
C LYS A 72 8.70 -6.74 -3.60
N ASP A 73 9.44 -5.95 -2.84
CA ASP A 73 9.90 -4.66 -3.30
C ASP A 73 11.25 -4.81 -4.01
N GLU A 74 11.85 -3.67 -4.41
CA GLU A 74 13.10 -3.72 -5.15
C GLU A 74 14.29 -4.09 -4.29
N ASN A 75 14.13 -4.10 -2.98
CA ASN A 75 15.17 -4.55 -2.08
C ASN A 75 15.00 -6.01 -1.69
N ASP A 76 14.11 -6.73 -2.39
CA ASP A 76 13.81 -8.12 -2.11
C ASP A 76 13.15 -8.33 -0.75
N THR A 77 12.59 -7.28 -0.18
CA THR A 77 11.84 -7.40 1.07
C THR A 77 10.44 -7.90 0.73
N ILE A 78 10.01 -8.93 1.46
CA ILE A 78 8.69 -9.50 1.24
C ILE A 78 7.72 -8.87 2.24
N TRP A 79 6.68 -8.22 1.71
CA TRP A 79 5.64 -7.60 2.53
C TRP A 79 4.39 -8.46 2.45
N THR A 80 3.86 -8.85 3.59
CA THR A 80 2.65 -9.66 3.63
C THR A 80 1.50 -8.77 4.09
N VAL A 81 0.39 -8.78 3.35
CA VAL A 81 -0.76 -7.95 3.64
C VAL A 81 -2.03 -8.79 3.67
N ASN A 82 -3.07 -8.24 4.28
CA ASN A 82 -4.37 -8.89 4.25
C ASN A 82 -5.21 -8.32 3.10
N THR A 83 -6.49 -8.68 3.03
CA THR A 83 -7.34 -8.25 1.93
C THR A 83 -7.67 -6.77 1.97
N SER A 84 -7.35 -6.10 3.07
CA SER A 84 -7.51 -4.65 3.17
C SER A 84 -6.21 -3.91 2.86
N GLY A 85 -5.13 -4.63 2.64
CA GLY A 85 -3.83 -4.00 2.37
C GLY A 85 -3.05 -3.68 3.62
N ILE A 86 -3.49 -4.17 4.78
CA ILE A 86 -2.81 -3.91 6.05
C ILE A 86 -1.67 -4.91 6.20
N ILE A 87 -0.48 -4.39 6.48
CA ILE A 87 0.72 -5.21 6.62
C ILE A 87 0.61 -6.07 7.85
N GLN A 88 0.89 -7.34 7.68
CA GLN A 88 0.76 -8.35 8.74
C GLN A 88 2.05 -8.54 9.52
#